data_71ca0473ab5ab5e3b428f7fb274331f3
#
_entry.id   71ca0473ab5ab5e3b428f7fb274331f3
#
_cell.length_a   1.000
_cell.length_b   1.000
_cell.length_c   1.000
_cell.angle_alpha   90.00
_cell.angle_beta   90.00
_cell.angle_gamma   90.00
#
_symmetry.space_group_name_H-M   'P 1'
#
loop_
_entity.id
_entity.type
_entity.pdbx_description
1 polymer ?
#
loop_
_entity_poly.entity_id
_entity_poly.type
_entity_poly.pdbx_seq_one_letter_code
_entity_poly.pdbx_strand_id
1 'polypeptide(L)'
;MKKNNLIIVSLLLLILVNACSGYKPIFSTSNFNFIISDYSITGNQVLGNKIYYKLRNISESNKKNDDAQTLKVSLNVAKKQEPTIKDSAGKIIEYRITLRTNVSINNYLTNEEILNDNFTIYSNYKIQDQHTETKKLENKTLENLID
;
A
#
# COMPACT_ATOMS: atom_id res chain seq x y z
N MET A 1 29.83 -39.51 25.42
CA MET A 1 29.50 -39.06 24.03
C MET A 1 28.13 -38.40 23.89
N LYS A 2 27.05 -38.76 24.60
CA LYS A 2 25.71 -38.11 24.48
C LYS A 2 25.64 -36.65 24.97
N LYS A 3 26.40 -36.28 26.01
CA LYS A 3 26.34 -34.92 26.60
C LYS A 3 26.89 -33.81 25.66
N ASN A 4 27.95 -34.14 24.88
CA ASN A 4 28.57 -33.19 23.98
C ASN A 4 27.67 -32.92 22.74
N ASN A 5 26.93 -33.94 22.25
CA ASN A 5 26.00 -33.75 21.15
C ASN A 5 24.81 -32.86 21.53
N LEU A 6 24.36 -32.93 22.79
CA LEU A 6 23.28 -32.11 23.30
C LEU A 6 23.69 -30.60 23.35
N ILE A 7 24.95 -30.34 23.75
CA ILE A 7 25.51 -28.98 23.79
C ILE A 7 25.64 -28.42 22.37
N ILE A 8 26.09 -29.20 21.40
CA ILE A 8 26.23 -28.79 20.00
C ILE A 8 24.86 -28.47 19.37
N VAL A 9 23.85 -29.31 19.63
CA VAL A 9 22.47 -29.07 19.14
C VAL A 9 21.86 -27.81 19.78
N SER A 10 22.07 -27.59 21.08
CA SER A 10 21.63 -26.38 21.77
C SER A 10 22.30 -25.11 21.24
N LEU A 11 23.61 -25.17 20.94
CA LEU A 11 24.35 -24.06 20.37
C LEU A 11 23.89 -23.76 18.93
N LEU A 12 23.61 -24.78 18.13
CA LEU A 12 23.08 -24.64 16.77
C LEU A 12 21.69 -24.03 16.77
N LEU A 13 20.84 -24.40 17.72
CA LEU A 13 19.49 -23.84 17.86
C LEU A 13 19.53 -22.35 18.23
N LEU A 14 20.50 -21.93 19.04
CA LEU A 14 20.68 -20.53 19.44
C LEU A 14 21.09 -19.61 18.27
N ILE A 15 21.82 -20.14 17.29
CA ILE A 15 22.24 -19.42 16.10
C ILE A 15 21.05 -19.19 15.14
N LEU A 16 20.09 -20.14 15.07
CA LEU A 16 18.93 -20.02 14.19
C LEU A 16 17.91 -18.98 14.65
N VAL A 17 17.87 -18.63 15.93
CA VAL A 17 16.91 -17.63 16.46
C VAL A 17 17.29 -16.19 16.08
N ASN A 18 18.55 -15.93 15.72
CA ASN A 18 19.02 -14.59 15.34
C ASN A 18 18.78 -14.21 13.88
N ALA A 19 18.27 -15.13 13.05
CA ALA A 19 18.09 -14.92 11.61
C ALA A 19 16.84 -14.06 11.24
N CYS A 20 15.97 -13.71 12.20
CA CYS A 20 14.74 -12.94 11.94
C CYS A 20 14.82 -11.45 12.25
N SER A 21 16.00 -10.85 12.51
CA SER A 21 16.09 -9.43 12.91
C SER A 21 16.32 -8.43 11.78
N GLY A 22 15.92 -8.77 10.54
CA GLY A 22 16.20 -7.95 9.34
C GLY A 22 15.09 -7.05 8.83
N TYR A 23 13.83 -7.18 9.31
CA TYR A 23 12.75 -6.32 8.84
C TYR A 23 12.69 -5.05 9.69
N LYS A 24 13.33 -3.97 9.23
CA LYS A 24 13.04 -2.62 9.71
C LYS A 24 11.84 -2.12 8.90
N PRO A 25 10.65 -1.91 9.50
CA PRO A 25 9.56 -1.26 8.78
C PRO A 25 10.04 0.14 8.39
N ILE A 26 10.07 0.42 7.08
CA ILE A 26 10.50 1.70 6.51
C ILE A 26 9.61 2.85 7.03
N PHE A 27 8.42 2.51 7.50
CA PHE A 27 7.46 3.41 8.13
C PHE A 27 7.22 3.02 9.60
N SER A 28 8.25 3.06 10.43
CA SER A 28 8.01 3.12 11.88
C SER A 28 7.47 4.52 12.18
N THR A 29 6.21 4.59 12.58
CA THR A 29 5.33 5.75 12.66
C THR A 29 5.78 6.88 13.60
N SER A 30 6.94 6.81 14.22
CA SER A 30 7.33 7.80 15.24
C SER A 30 8.26 8.92 14.78
N ASN A 31 8.94 8.82 13.62
CA ASN A 31 9.95 9.85 13.25
C ASN A 31 10.14 10.09 11.74
N PHE A 32 9.23 9.68 10.86
CA PHE A 32 9.40 9.97 9.43
C PHE A 32 8.77 11.34 9.10
N ASN A 33 9.56 12.40 9.29
CA ASN A 33 9.16 13.76 8.96
C ASN A 33 9.50 14.03 7.49
N PHE A 34 8.50 14.28 6.66
CA PHE A 34 8.69 14.60 5.25
C PHE A 34 7.74 15.68 4.76
N ILE A 35 8.18 16.38 3.72
CA ILE A 35 7.40 17.37 2.99
C ILE A 35 7.37 16.95 1.52
N ILE A 36 6.19 16.88 0.92
CA ILE A 36 6.06 16.62 -0.52
C ILE A 36 6.20 17.94 -1.25
N SER A 37 7.28 18.12 -2.02
CA SER A 37 7.55 19.32 -2.82
C SER A 37 7.13 19.20 -4.27
N ASP A 38 7.14 17.97 -4.81
CA ASP A 38 6.74 17.71 -6.18
C ASP A 38 6.00 16.36 -6.26
N TYR A 39 5.07 16.24 -7.20
CA TYR A 39 4.37 15.00 -7.43
C TYR A 39 3.99 14.80 -8.89
N SER A 40 3.86 13.56 -9.29
CA SER A 40 3.31 13.17 -10.59
C SER A 40 2.33 12.01 -10.43
N ILE A 41 1.23 12.06 -11.19
CA ILE A 41 0.23 11.01 -11.18
C ILE A 41 0.00 10.56 -12.61
N THR A 42 0.05 9.24 -12.84
CA THR A 42 -0.26 8.61 -14.11
C THR A 42 -1.34 7.54 -13.95
N GLY A 43 -1.96 7.12 -15.05
CA GLY A 43 -3.06 6.16 -15.01
C GLY A 43 -4.39 6.79 -14.55
N ASN A 44 -5.03 6.25 -13.52
CA ASN A 44 -6.31 6.75 -13.02
C ASN A 44 -6.10 8.01 -12.14
N GLN A 45 -6.24 9.19 -12.76
CA GLN A 45 -6.02 10.48 -12.12
C GLN A 45 -6.90 10.72 -10.89
N VAL A 46 -8.17 10.29 -10.93
CA VAL A 46 -9.12 10.50 -9.82
C VAL A 46 -8.68 9.74 -8.57
N LEU A 47 -8.33 8.46 -8.73
CA LEU A 47 -7.87 7.64 -7.61
C LEU A 47 -6.46 8.05 -7.17
N GLY A 48 -5.60 8.39 -8.11
CA GLY A 48 -4.25 8.89 -7.81
C GLY A 48 -4.29 10.17 -6.98
N ASN A 49 -5.15 11.12 -7.33
CA ASN A 49 -5.34 12.33 -6.53
C ASN A 49 -5.86 12.01 -5.11
N LYS A 50 -6.80 11.08 -4.96
CA LYS A 50 -7.28 10.67 -3.63
C LYS A 50 -6.13 10.12 -2.76
N ILE A 51 -5.29 9.25 -3.32
CA ILE A 51 -4.10 8.70 -2.64
C ILE A 51 -3.12 9.83 -2.30
N TYR A 52 -2.82 10.70 -3.26
CA TYR A 52 -1.93 11.83 -3.05
C TYR A 52 -2.37 12.76 -1.91
N TYR A 53 -3.66 13.12 -1.87
CA TYR A 53 -4.17 13.98 -0.81
C TYR A 53 -4.05 13.36 0.59
N LYS A 54 -4.17 12.03 0.70
CA LYS A 54 -3.93 11.34 1.98
C LYS A 54 -2.46 11.42 2.39
N LEU A 55 -1.53 11.16 1.46
CA LEU A 55 -0.10 11.29 1.70
C LEU A 55 0.27 12.73 2.07
N ARG A 56 -0.31 13.71 1.39
CA ARG A 56 -0.10 15.12 1.67
C ARG A 56 -0.59 15.51 3.05
N ASN A 57 -1.75 15.05 3.48
CA ASN A 57 -2.26 15.33 4.83
C ASN A 57 -1.32 14.81 5.91
N ILE A 58 -0.71 13.64 5.71
CA ILE A 58 0.32 13.09 6.61
C ILE A 58 1.57 13.99 6.60
N SER A 59 2.00 14.42 5.41
CA SER A 59 3.14 15.34 5.24
C SER A 59 2.90 16.68 5.95
N GLU A 60 1.71 17.24 5.81
CA GLU A 60 1.37 18.56 6.40
C GLU A 60 1.33 18.53 7.94
N SER A 61 0.98 17.40 8.55
CA SER A 61 1.02 17.22 10.00
C SER A 61 2.46 17.31 10.55
N ASN A 62 3.46 17.06 9.72
CA ASN A 62 4.87 17.00 10.07
C ASN A 62 5.66 18.29 9.78
N LYS A 63 5.04 19.32 9.20
CA LYS A 63 5.70 20.59 8.79
C LYS A 63 6.37 21.40 9.92
N LYS A 64 6.18 21.02 11.18
CA LYS A 64 6.74 21.73 12.33
C LYS A 64 8.17 21.34 12.70
N ASN A 65 8.78 20.41 11.96
CA ASN A 65 10.12 19.90 12.25
C ASN A 65 11.11 20.38 11.20
N ASP A 66 12.15 21.09 11.61
CA ASP A 66 13.21 21.65 10.76
C ASP A 66 14.02 20.58 10.00
N ASP A 67 13.96 19.31 10.45
CA ASP A 67 14.66 18.17 9.84
C ASP A 67 13.82 17.38 8.83
N ALA A 68 12.72 17.93 8.30
CA ALA A 68 11.84 17.22 7.37
C ALA A 68 12.52 16.99 6.01
N GLN A 69 12.53 15.74 5.56
CA GLN A 69 13.04 15.40 4.22
C GLN A 69 12.10 15.91 3.13
N THR A 70 12.67 16.52 2.11
CA THR A 70 11.92 17.02 0.96
C THR A 70 11.81 15.92 -0.11
N LEU A 71 10.58 15.52 -0.44
CA LEU A 71 10.31 14.36 -1.29
C LEU A 71 9.61 14.76 -2.60
N LYS A 72 9.92 13.99 -3.64
CA LYS A 72 9.16 13.89 -4.88
C LYS A 72 8.42 12.56 -4.91
N VAL A 73 7.10 12.58 -5.14
CA VAL A 73 6.24 11.39 -5.14
C VAL A 73 5.69 11.17 -6.54
N SER A 74 5.89 9.98 -7.08
CA SER A 74 5.31 9.55 -8.36
C SER A 74 4.36 8.38 -8.14
N LEU A 75 3.12 8.52 -8.59
CA LEU A 75 2.07 7.51 -8.46
C LEU A 75 1.62 7.06 -9.85
N ASN A 76 1.60 5.74 -10.08
CA ASN A 76 0.94 5.14 -11.23
C ASN A 76 -0.20 4.25 -10.74
N VAL A 77 -1.44 4.64 -11.02
CA VAL A 77 -2.63 4.01 -10.45
C VAL A 77 -3.47 3.37 -11.53
N ALA A 78 -3.77 2.07 -11.38
CA ALA A 78 -4.65 1.33 -12.28
C ALA A 78 -5.78 0.68 -11.49
N LYS A 79 -7.02 0.85 -11.98
CA LYS A 79 -8.22 0.17 -11.48
C LYS A 79 -8.63 -0.90 -12.49
N LYS A 80 -8.87 -2.12 -12.00
CA LYS A 80 -9.48 -3.22 -12.76
C LYS A 80 -10.76 -3.67 -12.08
N GLN A 81 -11.78 -4.00 -12.84
CA GLN A 81 -13.05 -4.55 -12.37
C GLN A 81 -13.35 -5.83 -13.13
N GLU A 82 -13.63 -6.91 -12.44
CA GLU A 82 -13.88 -8.23 -13.00
C GLU A 82 -15.07 -8.89 -12.33
N PRO A 83 -15.93 -9.60 -13.09
CA PRO A 83 -16.99 -10.41 -12.50
C PRO A 83 -16.37 -11.60 -11.73
N THR A 84 -16.86 -11.86 -10.53
CA THR A 84 -16.40 -12.98 -9.69
C THR A 84 -17.45 -14.07 -9.54
N ILE A 85 -18.73 -13.69 -9.45
CA ILE A 85 -19.82 -14.64 -9.27
C ILE A 85 -20.92 -14.36 -10.29
N LYS A 86 -21.44 -15.44 -10.88
CA LYS A 86 -22.65 -15.44 -11.72
C LYS A 86 -23.69 -16.36 -11.09
N ASP A 87 -24.97 -16.03 -11.31
CA ASP A 87 -26.09 -16.91 -10.95
C ASP A 87 -26.26 -18.06 -11.93
N SER A 88 -27.24 -18.92 -11.71
CA SER A 88 -27.56 -20.09 -12.56
C SER A 88 -28.01 -19.68 -13.99
N ALA A 89 -28.45 -18.47 -14.19
CA ALA A 89 -28.81 -17.90 -15.51
C ALA A 89 -27.64 -17.21 -16.21
N GLY A 90 -26.44 -17.20 -15.61
CA GLY A 90 -25.25 -16.54 -16.13
C GLY A 90 -25.16 -15.04 -15.87
N LYS A 91 -26.13 -14.45 -15.13
CA LYS A 91 -26.11 -13.03 -14.77
C LYS A 91 -25.05 -12.80 -13.70
N ILE A 92 -24.24 -11.75 -13.88
CA ILE A 92 -23.22 -11.36 -12.92
C ILE A 92 -23.91 -10.82 -11.66
N ILE A 93 -23.53 -11.32 -10.48
CA ILE A 93 -24.08 -10.92 -9.17
C ILE A 93 -23.03 -10.32 -8.24
N GLU A 94 -21.74 -10.47 -8.60
CA GLU A 94 -20.64 -9.88 -7.82
C GLU A 94 -19.49 -9.46 -8.73
N TYR A 95 -18.86 -8.33 -8.41
CA TYR A 95 -17.63 -7.84 -9.01
C TYR A 95 -16.49 -7.77 -7.98
N ARG A 96 -15.27 -7.96 -8.47
CA ARG A 96 -14.03 -7.60 -7.78
C ARG A 96 -13.48 -6.32 -8.37
N ILE A 97 -13.14 -5.38 -7.50
CA ILE A 97 -12.29 -4.23 -7.86
C ILE A 97 -10.88 -4.54 -7.38
N THR A 98 -9.92 -4.40 -8.27
CA THR A 98 -8.49 -4.46 -7.97
C THR A 98 -7.89 -3.09 -8.23
N LEU A 99 -7.23 -2.54 -7.23
CA LEU A 99 -6.44 -1.32 -7.32
C LEU A 99 -4.96 -1.69 -7.30
N ARG A 100 -4.23 -1.30 -8.33
CA ARG A 100 -2.78 -1.42 -8.41
C ARG A 100 -2.17 -0.04 -8.37
N THR A 101 -1.22 0.16 -7.46
CA THR A 101 -0.52 1.43 -7.32
C THR A 101 0.97 1.18 -7.28
N ASN A 102 1.70 1.68 -8.26
CA ASN A 102 3.14 1.81 -8.17
C ASN A 102 3.46 3.16 -7.53
N VAL A 103 4.27 3.13 -6.48
CA VAL A 103 4.72 4.31 -5.74
C VAL A 103 6.23 4.41 -5.85
N SER A 104 6.71 5.51 -6.43
CA SER A 104 8.13 5.86 -6.41
C SER A 104 8.32 7.16 -5.64
N ILE A 105 9.22 7.14 -4.67
CA ILE A 105 9.57 8.27 -3.82
C ILE A 105 11.06 8.55 -3.95
N ASN A 106 11.40 9.76 -4.34
CA ASN A 106 12.77 10.22 -4.47
C ASN A 106 13.02 11.41 -3.55
N ASN A 107 14.24 11.56 -3.09
CA ASN A 107 14.69 12.80 -2.49
C ASN A 107 14.62 13.91 -3.53
N TYR A 108 13.94 15.02 -3.22
CA TYR A 108 13.72 16.11 -4.18
C TYR A 108 15.02 16.81 -4.59
N LEU A 109 16.02 16.89 -3.69
CA LEU A 109 17.28 17.60 -3.91
C LEU A 109 18.32 16.73 -4.59
N THR A 110 18.45 15.47 -4.15
CA THR A 110 19.51 14.55 -4.64
C THR A 110 19.05 13.64 -5.76
N ASN A 111 17.72 13.54 -6.02
CA ASN A 111 17.08 12.55 -6.89
C ASN A 111 17.34 11.09 -6.49
N GLU A 112 17.89 10.83 -5.32
CA GLU A 112 18.10 9.49 -4.81
C GLU A 112 16.74 8.79 -4.57
N GLU A 113 16.61 7.55 -5.06
CA GLU A 113 15.42 6.74 -4.84
C GLU A 113 15.37 6.25 -3.39
N ILE A 114 14.29 6.60 -2.69
CA ILE A 114 14.05 6.20 -1.30
C ILE A 114 13.12 4.98 -1.25
N LEU A 115 12.12 4.95 -2.13
CA LEU A 115 11.15 3.87 -2.23
C LEU A 115 10.71 3.68 -3.68
N ASN A 116 10.57 2.42 -4.09
CA ASN A 116 9.91 2.05 -5.33
C ASN A 116 9.20 0.72 -5.11
N ASP A 117 7.89 0.78 -4.95
CA ASP A 117 7.12 -0.41 -4.61
C ASP A 117 5.77 -0.46 -5.34
N ASN A 118 5.24 -1.68 -5.44
CA ASN A 118 3.97 -1.98 -6.11
C ASN A 118 2.97 -2.56 -5.12
N PHE A 119 1.90 -1.84 -4.90
CA PHE A 119 0.79 -2.27 -4.06
C PHE A 119 -0.35 -2.79 -4.92
N THR A 120 -0.87 -3.96 -4.57
CA THR A 120 -2.07 -4.52 -5.20
C THR A 120 -3.04 -4.91 -4.11
N ILE A 121 -4.18 -4.26 -4.09
CA ILE A 121 -5.27 -4.51 -3.14
C ILE A 121 -6.56 -4.75 -3.91
N TYR A 122 -7.47 -5.52 -3.33
CA TYR A 122 -8.75 -5.80 -3.95
C TYR A 122 -9.88 -5.92 -2.94
N SER A 123 -11.09 -5.70 -3.41
CA SER A 123 -12.31 -5.95 -2.63
C SER A 123 -13.43 -6.36 -3.57
N ASN A 124 -14.37 -7.15 -3.06
CA ASN A 124 -15.55 -7.57 -3.79
C ASN A 124 -16.75 -6.72 -3.37
N TYR A 125 -17.69 -6.52 -4.31
CA TYR A 125 -18.99 -5.94 -4.01
C TYR A 125 -20.08 -6.61 -4.83
N LYS A 126 -21.28 -6.73 -4.23
CA LYS A 126 -22.44 -7.35 -4.87
C LYS A 126 -23.21 -6.33 -5.71
N ILE A 127 -23.75 -6.78 -6.81
CA ILE A 127 -24.71 -6.00 -7.62
C ILE A 127 -26.02 -5.92 -6.82
N GLN A 128 -26.60 -4.74 -6.77
CA GLN A 128 -27.89 -4.47 -6.17
C GLN A 128 -28.96 -4.40 -7.27
N ASP A 129 -30.24 -4.52 -6.90
CA ASP A 129 -31.34 -4.45 -7.84
C ASP A 129 -31.39 -3.10 -8.57
N GLN A 130 -31.04 -2.02 -7.86
CA GLN A 130 -30.93 -0.69 -8.44
C GLN A 130 -29.49 -0.36 -8.85
N HIS A 131 -29.31 0.16 -10.05
CA HIS A 131 -28.00 0.57 -10.56
C HIS A 131 -27.34 1.65 -9.69
N THR A 132 -28.13 2.59 -9.16
CA THR A 132 -27.62 3.65 -8.27
C THR A 132 -27.04 3.10 -6.99
N GLU A 133 -27.66 2.09 -6.40
CA GLU A 133 -27.17 1.41 -5.20
C GLU A 133 -25.87 0.65 -5.49
N THR A 134 -25.80 -0.05 -6.63
CA THR A 134 -24.57 -0.72 -7.08
C THR A 134 -23.43 0.29 -7.22
N LYS A 135 -23.69 1.47 -7.83
CA LYS A 135 -22.67 2.53 -7.98
C LYS A 135 -22.22 3.12 -6.63
N LYS A 136 -23.12 3.33 -5.70
CA LYS A 136 -22.77 3.78 -4.34
C LYS A 136 -21.86 2.76 -3.65
N LEU A 137 -22.19 1.46 -3.77
CA LEU A 137 -21.40 0.39 -3.17
C LEU A 137 -20.02 0.27 -3.84
N GLU A 138 -19.93 0.39 -5.16
CA GLU A 138 -18.65 0.47 -5.89
C GLU A 138 -17.77 1.60 -5.36
N ASN A 139 -18.31 2.81 -5.25
CA ASN A 139 -17.58 3.97 -4.77
C ASN A 139 -17.11 3.80 -3.32
N LYS A 140 -17.99 3.30 -2.44
CA LYS A 140 -17.65 3.01 -1.05
C LYS A 140 -16.55 1.95 -0.96
N THR A 141 -16.61 0.91 -1.80
CA THR A 141 -15.57 -0.13 -1.86
C THR A 141 -14.22 0.47 -2.29
N LEU A 142 -14.21 1.37 -3.27
CA LEU A 142 -13.00 2.08 -3.70
C LEU A 142 -12.44 2.99 -2.60
N GLU A 143 -13.28 3.68 -1.86
CA GLU A 143 -12.85 4.50 -0.73
C GLU A 143 -12.18 3.66 0.34
N ASN A 144 -12.81 2.56 0.73
CA ASN A 144 -12.25 1.63 1.72
C ASN A 144 -10.91 1.00 1.29
N LEU A 145 -10.66 0.86 -0.02
CA LEU A 145 -9.39 0.36 -0.53
C LEU A 145 -8.27 1.41 -0.46
N ILE A 146 -8.63 2.69 -0.41
CA ILE A 146 -7.66 3.79 -0.35
C ILE A 146 -7.39 4.20 1.12
N ASP A 147 -8.29 3.90 2.05
CA ASP A 147 -8.16 4.18 3.47
C ASP A 147 -7.15 3.26 4.16
#